data_3c783ee568200cd60c698559c0cf3b32
#
_entry.id   3c783ee568200cd60c698559c0cf3b32
#
_cell.length_a   1.000
_cell.length_b   1.000
_cell.length_c   1.000
_cell.angle_alpha   90.00
_cell.angle_beta   90.00
_cell.angle_gamma   90.00
#
_symmetry.space_group_name_H-M   'P 1'
#
loop_
_entity.id
_entity.type
_entity.pdbx_description
1 polymer ?
#
loop_
_entity_poly.entity_id
_entity_poly.type
_entity_poly.pdbx_seq_one_letter_code
_entity_poly.pdbx_strand_id
1 'polypeptide(L)'
;HCYEKETVHSEKEQDSRLAAWPLLVADENPIEDLMETYRMMFPGKKVTPCIFPWIEPENKIVELNRYVLDCAEKHNIPALLLALPHWSAEELEARLIERKFNGIKVYLSFAPSYLPRDEVRIYDFLPPSQLEVLNRLGLAVMLHIPRSGRLKDPVNLGQILEIEQNYPNLKLILAHVGRAYCEEDVGDAFEILKKTERLTFDFSANTNAKVFEWAINAVGPQRMIFGSDLPITRMRMRRITENGKYLNLVPKGLYGDVSDDPSMREIEGEEADRLSFFIYEEIKSIREAAINTRLNKGEIEDLFFNNAHRMLGLS
;
A
#
# COMPACT_ATOMS: atom_id res chain seq x y z
N HIS A 1 -2.54 -7.17 3.95
CA HIS A 1 -2.46 -7.23 5.44
C HIS A 1 -2.78 -8.64 5.94
N CYS A 2 -2.16 -9.07 7.05
CA CYS A 2 -2.37 -10.38 7.66
C CYS A 2 -2.50 -10.20 9.18
N TYR A 3 -3.65 -10.56 9.77
CA TYR A 3 -3.98 -10.34 11.18
C TYR A 3 -5.17 -11.19 11.65
N GLU A 4 -5.21 -11.51 12.94
CA GLU A 4 -6.29 -12.26 13.58
C GLU A 4 -7.19 -11.34 14.43
N LYS A 5 -8.47 -11.72 14.60
CA LYS A 5 -9.47 -10.93 15.30
C LYS A 5 -9.13 -10.68 16.77
N GLU A 6 -8.55 -11.67 17.46
CA GLU A 6 -8.18 -11.58 18.86
C GLU A 6 -7.11 -10.52 19.15
N THR A 7 -6.32 -10.16 18.13
CA THR A 7 -5.29 -9.12 18.23
C THR A 7 -5.81 -7.71 17.93
N VAL A 8 -7.03 -7.58 17.36
CA VAL A 8 -7.57 -6.34 16.78
C VAL A 8 -8.63 -5.63 17.65
N HIS A 9 -9.09 -6.23 18.78
CA HIS A 9 -10.16 -5.66 19.59
C HIS A 9 -9.67 -4.82 20.77
N SER A 10 -9.43 -3.55 20.52
CA SER A 10 -9.65 -2.49 21.51
C SER A 10 -10.64 -1.49 20.93
N GLU A 11 -11.47 -0.85 21.77
CA GLU A 11 -12.29 0.28 21.36
C GLU A 11 -11.40 1.28 20.64
N LYS A 12 -11.55 1.35 19.31
CA LYS A 12 -10.70 2.18 18.47
C LYS A 12 -11.12 3.62 18.62
N GLU A 13 -10.35 4.41 19.34
CA GLU A 13 -10.26 5.83 18.99
C GLU A 13 -9.69 5.89 17.58
N GLN A 14 -10.59 6.12 16.62
CA GLN A 14 -10.22 6.15 15.22
C GLN A 14 -9.28 7.31 14.98
N ASP A 15 -8.05 7.03 14.54
CA ASP A 15 -7.12 8.07 14.14
C ASP A 15 -7.73 8.85 12.96
N SER A 16 -8.15 10.11 13.21
CA SER A 16 -8.75 11.00 12.22
C SER A 16 -7.87 11.22 10.98
N ARG A 17 -6.60 10.83 11.03
CA ARG A 17 -5.66 10.86 9.92
C ARG A 17 -5.84 9.74 8.91
N LEU A 18 -6.56 8.69 9.25
CA LEU A 18 -6.83 7.54 8.40
C LEU A 18 -8.25 7.60 7.80
N ALA A 19 -8.44 6.96 6.65
CA ALA A 19 -9.77 6.74 6.10
C ALA A 19 -10.50 5.68 6.93
N ALA A 20 -11.80 5.87 7.20
CA ALA A 20 -12.58 4.96 8.00
C ALA A 20 -13.05 3.72 7.23
N TRP A 21 -13.43 3.90 5.97
CA TRP A 21 -14.08 2.85 5.16
C TRP A 21 -13.27 1.54 5.00
N PRO A 22 -11.93 1.51 5.01
CA PRO A 22 -11.21 0.24 4.94
C PRO A 22 -11.55 -0.74 6.05
N LEU A 23 -11.91 -0.23 7.23
CA LEU A 23 -12.30 -1.05 8.39
C LEU A 23 -13.67 -1.72 8.22
N LEU A 24 -14.48 -1.28 7.25
CA LEU A 24 -15.81 -1.85 7.00
C LEU A 24 -15.75 -3.13 6.16
N VAL A 25 -14.58 -3.47 5.61
CA VAL A 25 -14.43 -4.60 4.66
C VAL A 25 -14.21 -5.92 5.36
N ALA A 26 -13.40 -5.95 6.43
CA ALA A 26 -13.10 -7.16 7.18
C ALA A 26 -12.62 -6.83 8.60
N ASP A 27 -13.13 -7.59 9.58
CA ASP A 27 -12.70 -7.51 10.98
C ASP A 27 -11.38 -8.24 11.21
N GLU A 28 -11.10 -9.24 10.37
CA GLU A 28 -9.90 -10.08 10.43
C GLU A 28 -9.46 -10.51 9.04
N ASN A 29 -8.21 -10.88 8.90
CA ASN A 29 -7.68 -11.49 7.67
C ASN A 29 -6.49 -12.41 8.03
N PRO A 30 -6.74 -13.53 8.71
CA PRO A 30 -5.70 -14.51 9.03
C PRO A 30 -5.09 -15.09 7.75
N ILE A 31 -3.95 -15.74 7.87
CA ILE A 31 -3.20 -16.24 6.70
C ILE A 31 -4.04 -17.23 5.88
N GLU A 32 -4.84 -18.05 6.52
CA GLU A 32 -5.72 -19.02 5.88
C GLU A 32 -6.77 -18.32 5.01
N ASP A 33 -7.42 -17.27 5.50
CA ASP A 33 -8.40 -16.47 4.77
C ASP A 33 -7.77 -15.70 3.62
N LEU A 34 -6.56 -15.15 3.85
CA LEU A 34 -5.81 -14.49 2.80
C LEU A 34 -5.49 -15.45 1.64
N MET A 35 -4.97 -16.63 1.95
CA MET A 35 -4.63 -17.63 0.94
C MET A 35 -5.86 -18.17 0.21
N GLU A 36 -6.97 -18.39 0.92
CA GLU A 36 -8.25 -18.79 0.34
C GLU A 36 -8.81 -17.69 -0.57
N THR A 37 -8.72 -16.43 -0.16
CA THR A 37 -9.11 -15.27 -0.97
C THR A 37 -8.34 -15.25 -2.31
N TYR A 38 -7.03 -15.47 -2.28
CA TYR A 38 -6.24 -15.56 -3.52
C TYR A 38 -6.66 -16.74 -4.38
N ARG A 39 -6.91 -17.89 -3.78
CA ARG A 39 -7.37 -19.08 -4.50
C ARG A 39 -8.69 -18.86 -5.22
N MET A 40 -9.63 -18.15 -4.56
CA MET A 40 -10.94 -17.83 -5.15
C MET A 40 -10.87 -16.73 -6.20
N MET A 41 -10.12 -15.66 -5.93
CA MET A 41 -10.03 -14.51 -6.84
C MET A 41 -9.14 -14.75 -8.06
N PHE A 42 -8.15 -15.64 -7.94
CA PHE A 42 -7.21 -15.95 -9.03
C PHE A 42 -7.15 -17.44 -9.33
N PRO A 43 -8.27 -18.05 -9.79
CA PRO A 43 -8.34 -19.49 -10.01
C PRO A 43 -7.27 -19.96 -11.00
N GLY A 44 -6.54 -21.01 -10.62
CA GLY A 44 -5.46 -21.57 -11.42
C GLY A 44 -4.18 -20.75 -11.48
N LYS A 45 -4.05 -19.68 -10.71
CA LYS A 45 -2.80 -18.91 -10.57
C LYS A 45 -2.10 -19.25 -9.26
N LYS A 46 -0.78 -19.31 -9.31
CA LYS A 46 0.05 -19.33 -8.11
C LYS A 46 0.30 -17.90 -7.68
N VAL A 47 -0.10 -17.56 -6.46
CA VAL A 47 0.15 -16.24 -5.86
C VAL A 47 1.13 -16.40 -4.70
N THR A 48 2.14 -15.55 -4.64
CA THR A 48 3.08 -15.45 -3.51
C THR A 48 2.89 -14.07 -2.88
N PRO A 49 2.10 -13.95 -1.79
CA PRO A 49 1.89 -12.66 -1.16
C PRO A 49 3.12 -12.20 -0.38
N CYS A 50 3.39 -10.90 -0.39
CA CYS A 50 4.21 -10.24 0.63
C CYS A 50 3.29 -9.75 1.72
N ILE A 51 3.44 -10.26 2.94
CA ILE A 51 2.53 -9.99 4.05
C ILE A 51 3.11 -9.02 5.07
N PHE A 52 2.24 -8.28 5.73
CA PHE A 52 2.58 -7.38 6.83
C PHE A 52 1.37 -7.16 7.73
N PRO A 53 1.58 -6.74 9.02
CA PRO A 53 0.48 -6.55 9.96
C PRO A 53 -0.49 -5.45 9.56
N TRP A 54 -1.70 -5.51 10.13
CA TRP A 54 -2.58 -4.36 10.19
C TRP A 54 -2.06 -3.33 11.20
N ILE A 55 -2.53 -2.11 11.08
CA ILE A 55 -2.21 -1.04 12.01
C ILE A 55 -3.01 -1.21 13.30
N GLU A 56 -2.32 -1.29 14.42
CA GLU A 56 -2.89 -1.44 15.76
C GLU A 56 -2.13 -0.54 16.77
N PRO A 57 -2.63 -0.36 17.99
CA PRO A 57 -1.90 0.31 19.05
C PRO A 57 -0.51 -0.27 19.27
N GLU A 58 0.45 0.59 19.61
CA GLU A 58 1.88 0.23 19.70
C GLU A 58 2.17 -0.99 20.58
N ASN A 59 1.42 -1.17 21.66
CA ASN A 59 1.58 -2.29 22.58
C ASN A 59 1.28 -3.67 21.96
N LYS A 60 0.59 -3.71 20.81
CA LYS A 60 0.28 -4.95 20.07
C LYS A 60 1.24 -5.23 18.91
N ILE A 61 2.03 -4.24 18.49
CA ILE A 61 2.85 -4.34 17.27
C ILE A 61 3.87 -5.49 17.34
N VAL A 62 4.45 -5.74 18.48
CA VAL A 62 5.42 -6.84 18.65
C VAL A 62 4.78 -8.20 18.43
N GLU A 63 3.57 -8.40 18.94
CA GLU A 63 2.80 -9.64 18.78
C GLU A 63 2.34 -9.83 17.33
N LEU A 64 1.82 -8.77 16.71
CA LEU A 64 1.42 -8.79 15.31
C LEU A 64 2.58 -9.09 14.36
N ASN A 65 3.74 -8.49 14.60
CA ASN A 65 4.95 -8.80 13.83
C ASN A 65 5.36 -10.26 13.98
N ARG A 66 5.25 -10.83 15.20
CA ARG A 66 5.53 -12.24 15.43
C ARG A 66 4.57 -13.14 14.65
N TYR A 67 3.26 -12.88 14.72
CA TYR A 67 2.26 -13.62 13.97
C TYR A 67 2.55 -13.61 12.45
N VAL A 68 2.81 -12.43 11.89
CA VAL A 68 3.13 -12.30 10.45
C VAL A 68 4.39 -13.08 10.08
N LEU A 69 5.40 -13.07 10.94
CA LEU A 69 6.62 -13.82 10.72
C LEU A 69 6.38 -15.34 10.74
N ASP A 70 5.66 -15.84 11.75
CA ASP A 70 5.33 -17.25 11.89
C ASP A 70 4.54 -17.73 10.65
N CYS A 71 3.62 -16.90 10.13
CA CYS A 71 2.92 -17.15 8.86
C CYS A 71 3.88 -17.17 7.66
N ALA A 72 4.80 -16.21 7.58
CA ALA A 72 5.76 -16.11 6.48
C ALA A 72 6.68 -17.32 6.42
N GLU A 73 7.20 -17.77 7.57
CA GLU A 73 8.04 -18.97 7.68
C GLU A 73 7.25 -20.24 7.30
N LYS A 74 6.05 -20.41 7.86
CA LYS A 74 5.17 -21.58 7.58
C LYS A 74 4.86 -21.72 6.09
N HIS A 75 4.63 -20.60 5.39
CA HIS A 75 4.21 -20.60 3.98
C HIS A 75 5.35 -20.32 3.00
N ASN A 76 6.55 -20.06 3.49
CA ASN A 76 7.73 -19.65 2.69
C ASN A 76 7.42 -18.48 1.76
N ILE A 77 6.92 -17.38 2.36
CA ILE A 77 6.55 -16.15 1.67
C ILE A 77 7.24 -14.92 2.30
N PRO A 78 7.46 -13.84 1.54
CA PRO A 78 8.08 -12.64 2.08
C PRO A 78 7.18 -11.89 3.07
N ALA A 79 7.81 -11.22 4.04
CA ALA A 79 7.14 -10.39 5.02
C ALA A 79 7.84 -9.05 5.25
N LEU A 80 7.04 -8.02 5.59
CA LEU A 80 7.53 -6.74 6.05
C LEU A 80 7.21 -6.56 7.54
N LEU A 81 8.19 -6.06 8.29
CA LEU A 81 8.05 -5.68 9.68
C LEU A 81 7.26 -4.36 9.77
N LEU A 82 6.23 -4.30 10.59
CA LEU A 82 5.61 -3.02 10.94
C LEU A 82 6.52 -2.31 11.94
N ALA A 83 7.15 -1.22 11.51
CA ALA A 83 8.15 -0.50 12.29
C ALA A 83 7.56 0.72 13.01
N LEU A 84 8.04 0.97 14.23
CA LEU A 84 7.67 2.13 15.03
C LEU A 84 8.79 3.18 15.00
N PRO A 85 8.47 4.47 14.89
CA PRO A 85 9.46 5.53 14.71
C PRO A 85 10.41 5.72 15.90
N HIS A 86 10.01 5.31 17.10
CA HIS A 86 10.83 5.43 18.32
C HIS A 86 11.84 4.30 18.51
N TRP A 87 11.79 3.23 17.71
CA TRP A 87 12.83 2.19 17.77
C TRP A 87 14.17 2.75 17.33
N SER A 88 15.21 2.46 18.13
CA SER A 88 16.56 2.85 17.74
C SER A 88 17.02 2.11 16.47
N ALA A 89 18.10 2.59 15.87
CA ALA A 89 18.72 1.93 14.74
C ALA A 89 19.12 0.49 15.05
N GLU A 90 19.72 0.27 16.23
CA GLU A 90 20.16 -1.04 16.71
C GLU A 90 18.97 -1.97 16.96
N GLU A 91 17.91 -1.44 17.55
CA GLU A 91 16.69 -2.22 17.81
C GLU A 91 16.02 -2.63 16.49
N LEU A 92 15.87 -1.71 15.53
CA LEU A 92 15.32 -2.03 14.23
C LEU A 92 16.16 -3.08 13.50
N GLU A 93 17.49 -2.90 13.48
CA GLU A 93 18.40 -3.84 12.83
C GLU A 93 18.32 -5.23 13.44
N ALA A 94 18.32 -5.33 14.77
CA ALA A 94 18.19 -6.61 15.46
C ALA A 94 16.91 -7.34 15.06
N ARG A 95 15.77 -6.63 15.05
CA ARG A 95 14.46 -7.19 14.63
C ARG A 95 14.44 -7.67 13.19
N LEU A 96 15.10 -6.93 12.27
CA LEU A 96 15.15 -7.27 10.85
C LEU A 96 16.03 -8.49 10.56
N ILE A 97 17.22 -8.57 11.19
CA ILE A 97 18.21 -9.62 10.94
C ILE A 97 17.82 -10.92 11.62
N GLU A 98 17.45 -10.87 12.91
CA GLU A 98 17.08 -12.05 13.70
C GLU A 98 15.94 -12.83 13.03
N ARG A 99 15.03 -12.09 12.43
CA ARG A 99 13.76 -12.62 11.92
C ARG A 99 13.62 -12.66 10.38
N LYS A 100 14.65 -12.26 9.64
CA LYS A 100 14.71 -12.31 8.16
C LYS A 100 13.56 -11.62 7.43
N PHE A 101 13.10 -10.47 7.92
CA PHE A 101 12.15 -9.65 7.19
C PHE A 101 12.77 -9.08 5.90
N ASN A 102 11.97 -8.96 4.84
CA ASN A 102 12.40 -8.38 3.56
C ASN A 102 12.42 -6.85 3.56
N GLY A 103 11.97 -6.22 4.63
CA GLY A 103 11.90 -4.77 4.79
C GLY A 103 10.90 -4.36 5.87
N ILE A 104 10.46 -3.12 5.78
CA ILE A 104 9.48 -2.56 6.73
C ILE A 104 8.25 -1.99 6.04
N LYS A 105 7.13 -1.99 6.77
CA LYS A 105 5.94 -1.18 6.52
C LYS A 105 5.88 -0.08 7.57
N VAL A 106 5.53 1.14 7.18
CA VAL A 106 5.37 2.29 8.08
C VAL A 106 4.04 2.99 7.86
N TYR A 107 3.50 3.60 8.91
CA TYR A 107 2.24 4.32 8.87
C TYR A 107 2.35 5.71 9.51
N LEU A 108 1.68 6.69 8.88
CA LEU A 108 1.61 8.07 9.37
C LEU A 108 0.92 8.22 10.74
N SER A 109 0.11 7.25 11.15
CA SER A 109 -0.56 7.23 12.46
C SER A 109 0.43 7.09 13.63
N PHE A 110 1.64 6.61 13.39
CA PHE A 110 2.70 6.58 14.40
C PHE A 110 3.50 7.89 14.48
N ALA A 111 3.21 8.88 13.64
CA ALA A 111 3.74 10.23 13.84
C ALA A 111 3.19 10.84 15.14
N PRO A 112 3.90 11.78 15.79
CA PRO A 112 3.45 12.42 17.01
C PRO A 112 1.99 12.91 16.92
N SER A 113 1.17 12.58 17.89
CA SER A 113 -0.29 12.83 17.89
C SER A 113 -0.66 14.31 17.83
N TYR A 114 0.23 15.19 18.29
CA TYR A 114 0.02 16.65 18.25
C TYR A 114 0.18 17.25 16.84
N LEU A 115 0.70 16.49 15.86
CA LEU A 115 0.85 16.98 14.49
C LEU A 115 -0.46 16.81 13.72
N PRO A 116 -1.03 17.89 13.17
CA PRO A 116 -2.14 17.78 12.23
C PRO A 116 -1.72 16.96 10.99
N ARG A 117 -2.66 16.24 10.39
CA ARG A 117 -2.39 15.39 9.22
C ARG A 117 -1.61 16.09 8.12
N ASP A 118 -1.94 17.33 7.82
CA ASP A 118 -1.31 18.10 6.73
C ASP A 118 0.06 18.67 7.09
N GLU A 119 0.49 18.49 8.34
CA GLU A 119 1.82 18.88 8.80
C GLU A 119 2.76 17.68 8.99
N VAL A 120 2.21 16.45 9.02
CA VAL A 120 3.01 15.24 9.13
C VAL A 120 3.97 15.12 7.95
N ARG A 121 5.24 14.83 8.26
CA ARG A 121 6.31 14.58 7.30
C ARG A 121 6.68 13.09 7.31
N ILE A 122 7.31 12.61 6.26
CA ILE A 122 7.78 11.21 6.20
C ILE A 122 8.72 10.91 7.38
N TYR A 123 9.62 11.82 7.71
CA TYR A 123 10.58 11.64 8.82
C TYR A 123 9.97 11.65 10.22
N ASP A 124 8.72 12.07 10.38
CA ASP A 124 8.03 12.01 11.67
C ASP A 124 7.62 10.58 12.08
N PHE A 125 7.54 9.67 11.09
CA PHE A 125 7.22 8.24 11.32
C PHE A 125 8.17 7.25 10.64
N LEU A 126 9.16 7.76 9.90
CA LEU A 126 10.28 7.01 9.32
C LEU A 126 11.56 7.85 9.48
N PRO A 127 12.19 7.82 10.66
CA PRO A 127 13.32 8.69 10.96
C PRO A 127 14.57 8.32 10.16
N PRO A 128 15.49 9.28 9.90
CA PRO A 128 16.75 9.06 9.18
C PRO A 128 17.58 7.91 9.72
N SER A 129 17.64 7.72 11.03
CA SER A 129 18.38 6.61 11.65
C SER A 129 17.89 5.22 11.20
N GLN A 130 16.60 5.08 10.99
CA GLN A 130 16.02 3.83 10.45
C GLN A 130 16.29 3.70 8.94
N LEU A 131 16.23 4.79 8.18
CA LEU A 131 16.59 4.80 6.76
C LEU A 131 18.05 4.41 6.53
N GLU A 132 18.97 4.82 7.40
CA GLU A 132 20.39 4.41 7.36
C GLU A 132 20.56 2.90 7.52
N VAL A 133 19.85 2.28 8.48
CA VAL A 133 19.86 0.82 8.67
C VAL A 133 19.35 0.11 7.42
N LEU A 134 18.19 0.53 6.92
CA LEU A 134 17.56 -0.10 5.76
C LEU A 134 18.39 0.06 4.48
N ASN A 135 19.01 1.22 4.30
CA ASN A 135 19.96 1.47 3.20
C ASN A 135 21.19 0.57 3.30
N ARG A 136 21.79 0.43 4.49
CA ARG A 136 22.95 -0.44 4.70
C ARG A 136 22.64 -1.90 4.45
N LEU A 137 21.44 -2.34 4.82
CA LEU A 137 20.96 -3.72 4.63
C LEU A 137 20.39 -3.97 3.21
N GLY A 138 20.12 -2.93 2.42
CA GLY A 138 19.51 -3.04 1.10
C GLY A 138 18.07 -3.55 1.12
N LEU A 139 17.31 -3.22 2.17
CA LEU A 139 15.96 -3.71 2.41
C LEU A 139 14.86 -2.77 1.87
N ALA A 140 13.65 -3.31 1.76
CA ALA A 140 12.50 -2.58 1.25
C ALA A 140 11.83 -1.71 2.32
N VAL A 141 11.30 -0.56 1.90
CA VAL A 141 10.36 0.26 2.67
C VAL A 141 9.09 0.45 1.86
N MET A 142 7.98 -0.04 2.38
CA MET A 142 6.66 0.27 1.82
C MET A 142 6.11 1.51 2.54
N LEU A 143 6.12 2.61 1.81
CA LEU A 143 5.79 3.94 2.31
C LEU A 143 4.40 4.40 1.86
N HIS A 144 3.53 4.67 2.81
CA HIS A 144 2.29 5.39 2.59
C HIS A 144 2.52 6.87 2.87
N ILE A 145 2.57 7.71 1.84
CA ILE A 145 2.87 9.15 2.01
C ILE A 145 1.79 9.86 2.80
N PRO A 146 2.16 10.80 3.71
CA PRO A 146 1.23 11.25 4.75
C PRO A 146 0.21 12.30 4.30
N ARG A 147 0.64 13.40 3.69
CA ARG A 147 -0.12 14.63 3.55
C ARG A 147 -1.31 14.50 2.61
N SER A 148 -2.37 15.28 2.85
CA SER A 148 -3.62 15.25 2.08
C SER A 148 -3.46 15.69 0.62
N GLY A 149 -2.45 16.51 0.33
CA GLY A 149 -2.05 16.87 -1.03
C GLY A 149 -1.52 15.68 -1.86
N ARG A 150 -1.30 14.52 -1.23
CA ARG A 150 -0.93 13.26 -1.88
C ARG A 150 0.34 13.36 -2.73
N LEU A 151 0.36 12.78 -3.95
CA LEU A 151 1.57 12.76 -4.76
C LEU A 151 2.06 14.16 -5.18
N LYS A 152 1.15 15.09 -5.43
CA LYS A 152 1.51 16.46 -5.81
C LYS A 152 1.99 17.35 -4.65
N ASP A 153 1.86 16.89 -3.39
CA ASP A 153 2.28 17.69 -2.24
C ASP A 153 3.79 17.95 -2.29
N PRO A 154 4.23 19.20 -2.25
CA PRO A 154 5.64 19.53 -2.43
C PRO A 154 6.53 19.02 -1.28
N VAL A 155 5.99 18.87 -0.06
CA VAL A 155 6.74 18.32 1.08
C VAL A 155 6.90 16.82 0.91
N ASN A 156 5.85 16.10 0.52
CA ASN A 156 5.96 14.67 0.17
C ASN A 156 7.00 14.47 -0.93
N LEU A 157 6.90 15.19 -2.05
CA LEU A 157 7.84 15.08 -3.17
C LEU A 157 9.28 15.40 -2.77
N GLY A 158 9.48 16.50 -2.03
CA GLY A 158 10.81 16.89 -1.56
C GLY A 158 11.48 15.80 -0.73
N GLN A 159 10.75 15.21 0.23
CA GLN A 159 11.31 14.14 1.06
C GLN A 159 11.50 12.81 0.30
N ILE A 160 10.62 12.47 -0.66
CA ILE A 160 10.81 11.32 -1.54
C ILE A 160 12.13 11.45 -2.32
N LEU A 161 12.38 12.63 -2.93
CA LEU A 161 13.62 12.89 -3.66
C LEU A 161 14.85 12.87 -2.76
N GLU A 162 14.73 13.43 -1.56
CA GLU A 162 15.81 13.40 -0.56
C GLU A 162 16.15 11.97 -0.14
N ILE A 163 15.15 11.13 0.09
CA ILE A 163 15.33 9.71 0.40
C ILE A 163 15.97 8.98 -0.78
N GLU A 164 15.49 9.19 -2.00
CA GLU A 164 16.07 8.61 -3.21
C GLU A 164 17.55 8.97 -3.38
N GLN A 165 17.90 10.22 -3.07
CA GLN A 165 19.28 10.71 -3.22
C GLN A 165 20.21 10.19 -2.13
N ASN A 166 19.76 10.24 -0.86
CA ASN A 166 20.63 9.99 0.30
C ASN A 166 20.75 8.50 0.65
N TYR A 167 19.82 7.66 0.21
CA TYR A 167 19.78 6.24 0.55
C TYR A 167 19.79 5.35 -0.70
N PRO A 168 20.92 5.25 -1.42
CA PRO A 168 20.99 4.65 -2.76
C PRO A 168 20.75 3.14 -2.80
N ASN A 169 20.91 2.42 -1.70
CA ASN A 169 20.64 0.98 -1.63
C ASN A 169 19.24 0.65 -1.07
N LEU A 170 18.53 1.67 -0.57
CA LEU A 170 17.18 1.52 -0.08
C LEU A 170 16.22 1.18 -1.22
N LYS A 171 15.33 0.22 -0.99
CA LYS A 171 14.30 -0.16 -1.96
C LYS A 171 12.98 0.51 -1.57
N LEU A 172 12.80 1.77 -2.00
CA LEU A 172 11.61 2.55 -1.66
C LEU A 172 10.43 2.20 -2.57
N ILE A 173 9.31 1.77 -1.96
CA ILE A 173 8.03 1.48 -2.61
C ILE A 173 7.02 2.53 -2.16
N LEU A 174 6.50 3.34 -3.07
CA LEU A 174 5.38 4.23 -2.79
C LEU A 174 4.06 3.49 -2.98
N ALA A 175 3.35 3.27 -1.88
CA ALA A 175 2.06 2.59 -1.89
C ALA A 175 1.01 3.36 -2.70
N HIS A 176 0.16 2.62 -3.44
CA HIS A 176 -1.01 3.15 -4.17
C HIS A 176 -0.66 4.25 -5.19
N VAL A 177 0.45 4.09 -5.91
CA VAL A 177 1.00 5.12 -6.83
C VAL A 177 1.12 6.47 -6.12
N GLY A 178 1.65 6.47 -4.87
CA GLY A 178 1.74 7.69 -4.06
C GLY A 178 0.38 8.31 -3.75
N ARG A 179 -0.66 7.48 -3.57
CA ARG A 179 -2.04 7.90 -3.29
C ARG A 179 -2.65 8.81 -4.36
N ALA A 180 -2.16 8.75 -5.60
CA ALA A 180 -2.75 9.46 -6.74
C ALA A 180 -3.99 8.71 -7.24
N TYR A 181 -5.12 8.88 -6.55
CA TYR A 181 -6.38 8.21 -6.87
C TYR A 181 -7.16 8.91 -7.97
N CYS A 182 -6.91 10.20 -8.18
CA CYS A 182 -7.47 11.04 -9.23
C CYS A 182 -6.33 11.71 -10.01
N GLU A 183 -6.62 12.18 -11.22
CA GLU A 183 -5.64 12.92 -12.02
C GLU A 183 -5.18 14.20 -11.31
N GLU A 184 -6.09 14.85 -10.58
CA GLU A 184 -5.83 16.06 -9.79
C GLU A 184 -4.86 15.82 -8.62
N ASP A 185 -4.63 14.58 -8.22
CA ASP A 185 -3.67 14.24 -7.15
C ASP A 185 -2.22 14.24 -7.64
N VAL A 186 -2.00 14.26 -8.95
CA VAL A 186 -0.70 14.09 -9.59
C VAL A 186 0.06 15.42 -9.71
N GLY A 187 -0.60 16.48 -10.19
CA GLY A 187 0.07 17.73 -10.51
C GLY A 187 1.24 17.51 -11.50
N ASP A 188 2.39 18.04 -11.19
CA ASP A 188 3.65 17.89 -11.93
C ASP A 188 4.57 16.77 -11.37
N ALA A 189 4.06 15.96 -10.45
CA ALA A 189 4.87 14.98 -9.73
C ALA A 189 5.63 14.02 -10.66
N PHE A 190 5.00 13.50 -11.71
CA PHE A 190 5.68 12.57 -12.61
C PHE A 190 6.76 13.25 -13.47
N GLU A 191 6.62 14.55 -13.78
CA GLU A 191 7.70 15.32 -14.43
C GLU A 191 8.93 15.48 -13.50
N ILE A 192 8.70 15.48 -12.20
CA ILE A 192 9.75 15.51 -11.19
C ILE A 192 10.34 14.11 -11.00
N LEU A 193 9.49 13.12 -10.78
CA LEU A 193 9.87 11.75 -10.42
C LEU A 193 10.48 10.94 -11.57
N LYS A 194 10.28 11.35 -12.83
CA LYS A 194 10.99 10.74 -13.97
C LYS A 194 12.53 10.86 -13.89
N LYS A 195 13.02 11.76 -13.05
CA LYS A 195 14.45 11.94 -12.79
C LYS A 195 15.00 10.97 -11.74
N THR A 196 14.14 10.22 -11.05
CA THR A 196 14.53 9.18 -10.10
C THR A 196 14.92 7.90 -10.84
N GLU A 197 15.78 7.07 -10.25
CA GLU A 197 16.27 5.84 -10.86
C GLU A 197 15.78 4.56 -10.20
N ARG A 198 15.46 4.61 -8.89
CA ARG A 198 15.22 3.43 -8.04
C ARG A 198 13.83 3.38 -7.43
N LEU A 199 13.20 4.55 -7.27
CA LEU A 199 11.85 4.66 -6.72
C LEU A 199 10.87 3.76 -7.45
N THR A 200 10.13 2.95 -6.70
CA THR A 200 9.14 2.01 -7.20
C THR A 200 7.75 2.38 -6.70
N PHE A 201 6.73 2.08 -7.48
CA PHE A 201 5.33 2.27 -7.12
C PHE A 201 4.59 0.94 -7.10
N ASP A 202 3.66 0.77 -6.19
CA ASP A 202 2.65 -0.28 -6.32
C ASP A 202 1.32 0.27 -6.83
N PHE A 203 0.57 -0.59 -7.51
CA PHE A 203 -0.74 -0.26 -8.08
C PHE A 203 -1.90 -0.40 -7.08
N SER A 204 -1.64 -1.00 -5.91
CA SER A 204 -2.71 -1.47 -5.01
C SER A 204 -3.74 -0.40 -4.64
N ALA A 205 -4.97 -0.82 -4.45
CA ALA A 205 -6.10 -0.01 -4.02
C ALA A 205 -6.31 1.29 -4.84
N ASN A 206 -5.95 1.25 -6.12
CA ASN A 206 -6.14 2.34 -7.07
C ASN A 206 -6.77 1.80 -8.37
N THR A 207 -7.64 2.58 -9.01
CA THR A 207 -8.37 2.18 -10.23
C THR A 207 -8.31 3.26 -11.31
N ASN A 208 -7.34 4.16 -11.24
CA ASN A 208 -7.19 5.22 -12.23
C ASN A 208 -6.18 4.82 -13.31
N ALA A 209 -6.68 4.31 -14.44
CA ALA A 209 -5.85 3.88 -15.56
C ALA A 209 -4.96 5.00 -16.09
N LYS A 210 -5.45 6.25 -16.09
CA LYS A 210 -4.68 7.40 -16.58
C LYS A 210 -3.48 7.72 -15.72
N VAL A 211 -3.65 7.66 -14.40
CA VAL A 211 -2.54 7.80 -13.45
C VAL A 211 -1.52 6.68 -13.62
N PHE A 212 -1.98 5.45 -13.89
CA PHE A 212 -1.09 4.33 -14.18
C PHE A 212 -0.30 4.53 -15.47
N GLU A 213 -0.94 5.03 -16.55
CA GLU A 213 -0.25 5.40 -17.78
C GLU A 213 0.85 6.43 -17.54
N TRP A 214 0.54 7.49 -16.78
CA TRP A 214 1.52 8.53 -16.47
C TRP A 214 2.69 8.00 -15.64
N ALA A 215 2.42 7.14 -14.65
CA ALA A 215 3.46 6.50 -13.85
C ALA A 215 4.36 5.61 -14.71
N ILE A 216 3.78 4.73 -15.53
CA ILE A 216 4.53 3.84 -16.43
C ILE A 216 5.40 4.66 -17.40
N ASN A 217 4.85 5.72 -18.00
CA ASN A 217 5.60 6.58 -18.92
C ASN A 217 6.72 7.37 -18.25
N ALA A 218 6.55 7.74 -16.97
CA ALA A 218 7.52 8.51 -16.23
C ALA A 218 8.68 7.67 -15.69
N VAL A 219 8.38 6.53 -15.08
CA VAL A 219 9.38 5.74 -14.36
C VAL A 219 9.71 4.39 -15.04
N GLY A 220 8.95 4.00 -16.04
CA GLY A 220 9.09 2.72 -16.73
C GLY A 220 8.39 1.55 -16.00
N PRO A 221 8.01 0.50 -16.75
CA PRO A 221 7.29 -0.65 -16.20
C PRO A 221 8.13 -1.45 -15.19
N GLN A 222 9.47 -1.38 -15.23
CA GLN A 222 10.37 -2.08 -14.32
C GLN A 222 10.31 -1.55 -12.89
N ARG A 223 9.76 -0.35 -12.68
CA ARG A 223 9.58 0.28 -11.37
C ARG A 223 8.13 0.31 -10.90
N MET A 224 7.29 -0.53 -11.51
CA MET A 224 5.90 -0.72 -11.13
C MET A 224 5.70 -2.15 -10.63
N ILE A 225 4.97 -2.33 -9.53
CA ILE A 225 4.67 -3.66 -8.98
C ILE A 225 3.17 -3.80 -8.70
N PHE A 226 2.66 -5.00 -8.85
CA PHE A 226 1.31 -5.34 -8.42
C PHE A 226 1.29 -5.56 -6.91
N GLY A 227 0.37 -4.92 -6.21
CA GLY A 227 0.01 -5.17 -4.83
C GLY A 227 -1.50 -5.36 -4.73
N SER A 228 -1.98 -6.25 -3.89
CA SER A 228 -3.42 -6.51 -3.77
C SER A 228 -4.11 -5.65 -2.72
N ASP A 229 -3.39 -5.20 -1.70
CA ASP A 229 -3.95 -4.52 -0.51
C ASP A 229 -5.13 -5.26 0.14
N LEU A 230 -5.10 -6.61 0.09
CA LEU A 230 -6.11 -7.43 0.77
C LEU A 230 -6.00 -7.27 2.31
N PRO A 231 -7.12 -7.26 3.03
CA PRO A 231 -8.49 -7.58 2.63
C PRO A 231 -9.27 -6.41 2.00
N ILE A 232 -8.75 -5.19 2.00
CA ILE A 232 -9.46 -3.97 1.59
C ILE A 232 -10.03 -4.10 0.18
N THR A 233 -9.28 -4.66 -0.74
CA THR A 233 -9.69 -4.82 -2.14
C THR A 233 -10.68 -5.97 -2.39
N ARG A 234 -11.13 -6.66 -1.33
CA ARG A 234 -12.35 -7.49 -1.38
C ARG A 234 -13.63 -6.65 -1.42
N MET A 235 -13.55 -5.34 -1.19
CA MET A 235 -14.70 -4.45 -1.29
C MET A 235 -15.36 -4.59 -2.65
N ARG A 236 -16.68 -4.78 -2.67
CA ARG A 236 -17.49 -4.73 -3.88
C ARG A 236 -17.82 -3.28 -4.18
N MET A 237 -17.26 -2.73 -5.23
CA MET A 237 -17.33 -1.30 -5.48
C MET A 237 -16.95 -0.92 -6.90
N ARG A 238 -17.19 0.34 -7.24
CA ARG A 238 -16.56 1.07 -8.36
C ARG A 238 -16.07 2.40 -7.85
N ARG A 239 -14.83 2.77 -8.15
CA ARG A 239 -14.31 4.10 -7.85
C ARG A 239 -14.50 5.02 -9.03
N ILE A 240 -15.04 6.21 -8.77
CA ILE A 240 -15.17 7.31 -9.74
C ILE A 240 -14.45 8.53 -9.21
N THR A 241 -14.18 9.49 -10.08
CA THR A 241 -13.74 10.85 -9.70
C THR A 241 -14.93 11.81 -9.79
N GLU A 242 -15.18 12.53 -8.70
CA GLU A 242 -16.19 13.56 -8.64
C GLU A 242 -15.60 14.80 -7.97
N ASN A 243 -15.66 15.95 -8.65
CA ASN A 243 -15.08 17.22 -8.16
C ASN A 243 -13.61 17.11 -7.74
N GLY A 244 -12.79 16.36 -8.49
CA GLY A 244 -11.36 16.17 -8.23
C GLY A 244 -11.04 15.30 -7.01
N LYS A 245 -12.01 14.53 -6.52
CA LYS A 245 -11.85 13.59 -5.41
C LYS A 245 -12.36 12.21 -5.81
N TYR A 246 -11.75 11.16 -5.28
CA TYR A 246 -12.27 9.81 -5.48
C TYR A 246 -13.53 9.59 -4.64
N LEU A 247 -14.43 8.79 -5.18
CA LEU A 247 -15.65 8.35 -4.54
C LEU A 247 -15.87 6.87 -4.84
N ASN A 248 -16.07 6.06 -3.80
CA ASN A 248 -16.37 4.65 -3.91
C ASN A 248 -17.89 4.46 -3.96
N LEU A 249 -18.41 3.98 -5.07
CA LEU A 249 -19.81 3.54 -5.20
C LEU A 249 -19.88 2.11 -4.67
N VAL A 250 -20.77 1.87 -3.71
CA VAL A 250 -20.92 0.58 -3.03
C VAL A 250 -22.39 0.13 -3.00
N PRO A 251 -22.67 -1.20 -2.92
CA PRO A 251 -24.03 -1.68 -2.76
C PRO A 251 -24.64 -1.19 -1.44
N LYS A 252 -25.87 -0.72 -1.48
CA LYS A 252 -26.58 -0.24 -0.30
C LYS A 252 -26.62 -1.27 0.82
N GLY A 253 -26.30 -0.84 2.04
CA GLY A 253 -26.34 -1.63 3.27
C GLY A 253 -25.26 -2.71 3.39
N LEU A 254 -24.39 -2.88 2.40
CA LEU A 254 -23.36 -3.93 2.45
C LEU A 254 -22.23 -3.62 3.45
N TYR A 255 -21.93 -2.34 3.65
CA TYR A 255 -20.84 -1.86 4.49
C TYR A 255 -21.31 -1.03 5.69
N GLY A 256 -22.55 -1.27 6.16
CA GLY A 256 -23.17 -0.48 7.23
C GLY A 256 -23.55 0.92 6.76
N ASP A 257 -23.70 1.84 7.72
CA ASP A 257 -23.99 3.24 7.41
C ASP A 257 -22.69 3.96 6.97
N VAL A 258 -22.64 4.37 5.72
CA VAL A 258 -21.50 5.10 5.12
C VAL A 258 -21.82 6.56 4.83
N SER A 259 -22.94 7.08 5.31
CA SER A 259 -23.45 8.43 5.00
C SER A 259 -22.50 9.54 5.45
N ASP A 260 -21.72 9.32 6.49
CA ASP A 260 -20.77 10.28 7.04
C ASP A 260 -19.37 10.20 6.38
N ASP A 261 -19.11 9.20 5.52
CA ASP A 261 -17.83 9.10 4.81
C ASP A 261 -17.93 9.80 3.44
N PRO A 262 -17.24 10.94 3.24
CA PRO A 262 -17.29 11.70 1.99
C PRO A 262 -16.68 10.94 0.79
N SER A 263 -16.01 9.81 1.03
CA SER A 263 -15.41 8.96 0.00
C SER A 263 -16.27 7.75 -0.35
N MET A 264 -17.49 7.64 0.23
CA MET A 264 -18.40 6.53 0.03
C MET A 264 -19.76 7.03 -0.43
N ARG A 265 -20.40 6.28 -1.34
CA ARG A 265 -21.80 6.51 -1.75
C ARG A 265 -22.48 5.18 -2.03
N GLU A 266 -23.62 4.95 -1.40
CA GLU A 266 -24.46 3.80 -1.70
C GLU A 266 -25.19 3.96 -3.02
N ILE A 267 -25.31 2.85 -3.77
CA ILE A 267 -26.11 2.71 -4.97
C ILE A 267 -26.98 1.46 -4.90
N GLU A 268 -28.08 1.46 -5.64
CA GLU A 268 -29.10 0.39 -5.64
C GLU A 268 -29.43 -0.09 -7.06
N GLY A 269 -30.19 -1.20 -7.15
CA GLY A 269 -30.72 -1.74 -8.39
C GLY A 269 -29.64 -2.25 -9.34
N GLU A 270 -29.90 -2.19 -10.64
CA GLU A 270 -29.01 -2.74 -11.68
C GLU A 270 -27.58 -2.18 -11.63
N GLU A 271 -27.40 -0.96 -11.18
CA GLU A 271 -26.05 -0.37 -11.08
C GLU A 271 -25.26 -1.06 -9.96
N ALA A 272 -25.89 -1.31 -8.81
CA ALA A 272 -25.27 -2.05 -7.71
C ALA A 272 -24.96 -3.50 -8.10
N ASP A 273 -25.86 -4.13 -8.87
CA ASP A 273 -25.67 -5.52 -9.34
C ASP A 273 -24.45 -5.68 -10.26
N ARG A 274 -24.09 -4.62 -10.98
CA ARG A 274 -22.92 -4.58 -11.89
C ARG A 274 -21.60 -4.27 -11.21
N LEU A 275 -21.60 -3.97 -9.90
CA LEU A 275 -20.36 -3.71 -9.17
C LEU A 275 -19.52 -4.99 -9.08
N SER A 276 -18.25 -4.85 -9.35
CA SER A 276 -17.24 -5.88 -9.21
C SER A 276 -16.47 -5.73 -7.89
N PHE A 277 -15.47 -6.58 -7.64
CA PHE A 277 -14.54 -6.39 -6.54
C PHE A 277 -13.47 -5.34 -6.89
N PHE A 278 -13.05 -4.57 -5.90
CA PHE A 278 -12.05 -3.52 -6.06
C PHE A 278 -10.79 -4.04 -6.76
N ILE A 279 -10.28 -5.21 -6.38
CA ILE A 279 -9.09 -5.81 -7.00
C ILE A 279 -9.28 -6.08 -8.50
N TYR A 280 -10.49 -6.40 -8.96
CA TYR A 280 -10.76 -6.59 -10.38
C TYR A 280 -10.87 -5.26 -11.14
N GLU A 281 -11.40 -4.21 -10.51
CA GLU A 281 -11.38 -2.87 -11.08
C GLU A 281 -9.93 -2.33 -11.18
N GLU A 282 -9.09 -2.63 -10.19
CA GLU A 282 -7.66 -2.34 -10.23
C GLU A 282 -6.97 -3.04 -11.41
N ILE A 283 -7.13 -4.38 -11.53
CA ILE A 283 -6.54 -5.16 -12.62
C ILE A 283 -7.04 -4.70 -13.99
N LYS A 284 -8.32 -4.33 -14.09
CA LYS A 284 -8.90 -3.76 -15.31
C LYS A 284 -8.20 -2.46 -15.70
N SER A 285 -7.95 -1.59 -14.74
CA SER A 285 -7.26 -0.31 -14.95
C SER A 285 -5.78 -0.50 -15.28
N ILE A 286 -5.10 -1.48 -14.66
CA ILE A 286 -3.74 -1.87 -15.04
C ILE A 286 -3.70 -2.38 -16.49
N ARG A 287 -4.67 -3.21 -16.87
CA ARG A 287 -4.78 -3.73 -18.25
C ARG A 287 -4.99 -2.60 -19.26
N GLU A 288 -5.85 -1.63 -18.95
CA GLU A 288 -6.09 -0.46 -19.81
C GLU A 288 -4.81 0.36 -19.97
N ALA A 289 -4.13 0.68 -18.87
CA ALA A 289 -2.85 1.39 -18.88
C ALA A 289 -1.78 0.62 -19.68
N ALA A 290 -1.67 -0.70 -19.51
CA ALA A 290 -0.74 -1.55 -20.24
C ALA A 290 -0.98 -1.53 -21.76
N ILE A 291 -2.24 -1.53 -22.20
CA ILE A 291 -2.61 -1.41 -23.61
C ILE A 291 -2.21 -0.02 -24.15
N ASN A 292 -2.56 1.05 -23.42
CA ASN A 292 -2.33 2.43 -23.85
C ASN A 292 -0.82 2.77 -23.88
N THR A 293 -0.03 2.20 -22.97
CA THR A 293 1.43 2.34 -22.94
C THR A 293 2.16 1.29 -23.78
N ARG A 294 1.42 0.38 -24.45
CA ARG A 294 1.93 -0.66 -25.34
C ARG A 294 2.92 -1.62 -24.66
N LEU A 295 2.68 -1.97 -23.41
CA LEU A 295 3.51 -2.94 -22.72
C LEU A 295 3.46 -4.30 -23.43
N ASN A 296 4.62 -4.92 -23.59
CA ASN A 296 4.72 -6.27 -24.09
C ASN A 296 4.45 -7.30 -22.99
N LYS A 297 4.36 -8.59 -23.36
CA LYS A 297 4.07 -9.68 -22.44
C LYS A 297 5.08 -9.78 -21.29
N GLY A 298 6.38 -9.59 -21.57
CA GLY A 298 7.44 -9.66 -20.56
C GLY A 298 7.31 -8.52 -19.54
N GLU A 299 7.01 -7.31 -19.99
CA GLU A 299 6.79 -6.17 -19.10
C GLU A 299 5.54 -6.35 -18.23
N ILE A 300 4.48 -7.01 -18.74
CA ILE A 300 3.31 -7.35 -17.94
C ILE A 300 3.67 -8.42 -16.89
N GLU A 301 4.47 -9.43 -17.25
CA GLU A 301 4.98 -10.43 -16.30
C GLU A 301 5.89 -9.78 -15.24
N ASP A 302 6.69 -8.79 -15.62
CA ASP A 302 7.49 -7.99 -14.69
C ASP A 302 6.62 -7.24 -13.68
N LEU A 303 5.57 -6.56 -14.13
CA LEU A 303 4.61 -5.86 -13.28
C LEU A 303 3.96 -6.76 -12.21
N PHE A 304 3.51 -7.94 -12.62
CA PHE A 304 2.76 -8.83 -11.74
C PHE A 304 3.63 -9.75 -10.89
N PHE A 305 4.92 -9.92 -11.23
CA PHE A 305 5.77 -10.87 -10.52
C PHE A 305 7.24 -10.47 -10.43
N ASN A 306 7.95 -10.35 -11.57
CA ASN A 306 9.42 -10.30 -11.55
C ASN A 306 9.98 -9.05 -10.85
N ASN A 307 9.30 -7.90 -10.95
CA ASN A 307 9.76 -6.67 -10.28
C ASN A 307 9.74 -6.82 -8.76
N ALA A 308 8.62 -7.30 -8.20
CA ALA A 308 8.52 -7.55 -6.77
C ALA A 308 9.50 -8.63 -6.30
N HIS A 309 9.66 -9.70 -7.10
CA HIS A 309 10.59 -10.80 -6.82
C HIS A 309 12.04 -10.29 -6.72
N ARG A 310 12.50 -9.49 -7.70
CA ARG A 310 13.83 -8.85 -7.68
C ARG A 310 13.97 -7.87 -6.51
N MET A 311 12.97 -7.04 -6.28
CA MET A 311 12.98 -6.03 -5.24
C MET A 311 13.09 -6.64 -3.84
N LEU A 312 12.34 -7.68 -3.56
CA LEU A 312 12.35 -8.33 -2.25
C LEU A 312 13.50 -9.34 -2.09
N GLY A 313 14.33 -9.54 -3.13
CA GLY A 313 15.46 -10.45 -3.11
C GLY A 313 15.05 -11.92 -2.92
N LEU A 314 13.94 -12.31 -3.54
CA LEU A 314 13.44 -13.68 -3.48
C LEU A 314 14.24 -14.59 -4.42
N SER A 315 14.49 -15.83 -4.01
CA SER A 315 15.21 -16.84 -4.76
C SER A 315 14.29 -17.89 -5.38
#